data_7b8bf175cc9856a8aebc935d6c531116
#
_entry.id   7b8bf175cc9856a8aebc935d6c531116
#
_cell.length_a   1.000
_cell.length_b   1.000
_cell.length_c   1.000
_cell.angle_alpha   90.00
_cell.angle_beta   90.00
_cell.angle_gamma   90.00
#
_symmetry.space_group_name_H-M   'P 1'
#
loop_
_entity.id
_entity.type
_entity.pdbx_description
1 polymer ?
#
loop_
_entity_poly.entity_id
_entity_poly.type
_entity_poly.pdbx_seq_one_letter_code
_entity_poly.pdbx_strand_id
1 'polypeptide(L)'
;MSATPVEPQKHRRKKTRWAATATLSIVLAYLAVAYFAAPEFWWFRDHGVEAISMRTTTTDGIPGDPINVGLAGTHQDVIRAFAAAGWRPADAITLKTSVEIGISVVLDLPDPDAPVSTLIYEGRRQDLAFEKPVGSSADERHHVRLWLKEPLNGDARPLWLGSASFDRGVDLSHDTGQITHHIGPDLDAERDFVMRDLAAAGWIRSTYEIAGSGATRNGRNGGGDPYFTDGKALVGMLGTEG
;
A
#
# COMPACT_ATOMS: atom_id res chain seq x y z
N MET A 1 -85.15 -7.96 -16.52
CA MET A 1 -83.99 -7.13 -16.81
C MET A 1 -83.28 -6.88 -15.47
N SER A 2 -82.22 -7.60 -15.23
CA SER A 2 -81.42 -7.52 -13.98
C SER A 2 -80.29 -6.55 -14.21
N ALA A 3 -80.25 -5.44 -13.45
CA ALA A 3 -79.16 -4.46 -13.52
C ALA A 3 -77.98 -4.98 -12.66
N THR A 4 -76.85 -5.16 -13.27
CA THR A 4 -75.58 -5.52 -12.59
C THR A 4 -75.06 -4.32 -11.79
N PRO A 5 -74.72 -4.47 -10.51
CA PRO A 5 -74.22 -3.35 -9.72
C PRO A 5 -72.81 -2.94 -10.23
N VAL A 6 -72.64 -1.68 -10.61
CA VAL A 6 -71.35 -1.07 -10.95
C VAL A 6 -70.58 -0.82 -9.65
N GLU A 7 -69.53 -1.61 -9.41
CA GLU A 7 -68.67 -1.46 -8.26
C GLU A 7 -67.87 -0.12 -8.35
N PRO A 8 -67.73 0.64 -7.24
CA PRO A 8 -67.25 2.01 -7.31
C PRO A 8 -65.77 2.12 -7.65
N GLN A 9 -65.43 2.72 -8.79
CA GLN A 9 -64.09 3.05 -9.31
C GLN A 9 -63.16 3.78 -8.28
N LYS A 10 -63.71 4.37 -7.24
CA LYS A 10 -63.01 5.07 -6.16
C LYS A 10 -62.07 4.14 -5.35
N HIS A 11 -62.44 2.89 -5.09
CA HIS A 11 -61.63 1.95 -4.29
C HIS A 11 -60.41 1.43 -5.08
N ARG A 12 -60.52 1.24 -6.38
CA ARG A 12 -59.46 0.79 -7.26
C ARG A 12 -58.35 1.85 -7.40
N ARG A 13 -58.75 3.14 -7.51
CA ARG A 13 -57.78 4.26 -7.59
C ARG A 13 -57.04 4.51 -6.27
N LYS A 14 -57.63 4.25 -5.10
CA LYS A 14 -56.97 4.33 -3.81
C LYS A 14 -55.91 3.24 -3.67
N LYS A 15 -56.24 1.99 -4.00
CA LYS A 15 -55.29 0.85 -3.96
C LYS A 15 -54.10 1.06 -4.89
N THR A 16 -54.31 1.58 -6.11
CA THR A 16 -53.25 1.87 -7.08
C THR A 16 -52.33 3.01 -6.60
N ARG A 17 -52.88 4.05 -5.97
CA ARG A 17 -52.09 5.14 -5.38
C ARG A 17 -51.25 4.65 -4.20
N TRP A 18 -51.81 3.82 -3.34
CA TRP A 18 -51.08 3.21 -2.23
C TRP A 18 -49.95 2.29 -2.72
N ALA A 19 -50.22 1.46 -3.72
CA ALA A 19 -49.19 0.63 -4.32
C ALA A 19 -48.07 1.48 -4.95
N ALA A 20 -48.41 2.53 -5.68
CA ALA A 20 -47.40 3.42 -6.30
C ALA A 20 -46.56 4.18 -5.25
N THR A 21 -47.19 4.68 -4.16
CA THR A 21 -46.43 5.31 -3.07
C THR A 21 -45.56 4.31 -2.33
N ALA A 22 -46.01 3.11 -2.07
CA ALA A 22 -45.21 2.06 -1.43
C ALA A 22 -44.00 1.67 -2.30
N THR A 23 -44.20 1.48 -3.60
CA THR A 23 -43.11 1.19 -4.55
C THR A 23 -42.10 2.34 -4.59
N LEU A 24 -42.57 3.58 -4.68
CA LEU A 24 -41.68 4.76 -4.67
C LEU A 24 -40.88 4.85 -3.36
N SER A 25 -41.51 4.60 -2.22
CA SER A 25 -40.84 4.61 -0.91
C SER A 25 -39.77 3.52 -0.82
N ILE A 26 -40.02 2.30 -1.33
CA ILE A 26 -39.07 1.21 -1.37
C ILE A 26 -37.86 1.55 -2.26
N VAL A 27 -38.15 2.15 -3.43
CA VAL A 27 -37.06 2.58 -4.35
C VAL A 27 -36.19 3.67 -3.71
N LEU A 28 -36.84 4.67 -3.07
CA LEU A 28 -36.11 5.74 -2.38
C LEU A 28 -35.29 5.20 -1.19
N ALA A 29 -35.84 4.28 -0.42
CA ALA A 29 -35.13 3.62 0.68
C ALA A 29 -33.94 2.80 0.15
N TYR A 30 -34.14 2.05 -0.94
CA TYR A 30 -33.03 1.33 -1.60
C TYR A 30 -31.93 2.29 -2.04
N LEU A 31 -32.27 3.37 -2.73
CA LEU A 31 -31.29 4.37 -3.17
C LEU A 31 -30.56 5.02 -1.99
N ALA A 32 -31.28 5.36 -0.92
CA ALA A 32 -30.67 5.93 0.28
C ALA A 32 -29.69 4.96 0.94
N VAL A 33 -30.06 3.68 1.05
CA VAL A 33 -29.16 2.67 1.64
C VAL A 33 -27.99 2.36 0.70
N ALA A 34 -28.22 2.09 -0.58
CA ALA A 34 -27.21 1.64 -1.51
C ALA A 34 -26.18 2.73 -1.87
N TYR A 35 -26.61 3.99 -1.97
CA TYR A 35 -25.75 5.08 -2.45
C TYR A 35 -25.27 6.05 -1.37
N PHE A 36 -25.84 5.98 -0.16
CA PHE A 36 -25.40 6.82 0.95
C PHE A 36 -25.02 6.00 2.18
N ALA A 37 -25.94 5.23 2.76
CA ALA A 37 -25.66 4.56 4.03
C ALA A 37 -24.62 3.44 3.94
N ALA A 38 -24.68 2.62 2.89
CA ALA A 38 -23.71 1.54 2.72
C ALA A 38 -22.29 2.04 2.39
N PRO A 39 -22.08 3.01 1.47
CA PRO A 39 -20.76 3.61 1.26
C PRO A 39 -20.20 4.27 2.53
N GLU A 40 -21.01 5.04 3.27
CA GLU A 40 -20.60 5.67 4.54
C GLU A 40 -20.23 4.62 5.60
N PHE A 41 -21.03 3.56 5.74
CA PHE A 41 -20.74 2.46 6.67
C PHE A 41 -19.41 1.77 6.32
N TRP A 42 -19.18 1.45 5.05
CA TRP A 42 -17.94 0.83 4.61
C TRP A 42 -16.75 1.78 4.74
N TRP A 43 -16.94 3.06 4.42
CA TRP A 43 -15.92 4.09 4.63
C TRP A 43 -15.53 4.19 6.11
N PHE A 44 -16.52 4.28 7.02
CA PHE A 44 -16.26 4.36 8.46
C PHE A 44 -15.61 3.08 9.01
N ARG A 45 -16.02 1.91 8.53
CA ARG A 45 -15.42 0.63 8.92
C ARG A 45 -13.99 0.51 8.45
N ASP A 46 -13.69 0.94 7.23
CA ASP A 46 -12.37 0.82 6.62
C ASP A 46 -11.42 1.95 7.07
N HIS A 47 -11.96 3.08 7.56
CA HIS A 47 -11.20 4.24 8.06
C HIS A 47 -11.38 4.44 9.57
N GLY A 48 -11.62 3.38 10.32
CA GLY A 48 -11.66 3.45 11.80
C GLY A 48 -10.49 4.27 12.35
N VAL A 49 -10.69 4.96 13.44
CA VAL A 49 -9.96 6.13 13.98
C VAL A 49 -8.42 6.03 14.02
N GLU A 50 -7.83 4.85 13.72
CA GLU A 50 -6.38 4.60 13.75
C GLU A 50 -5.89 3.65 12.63
N ALA A 51 -6.64 3.46 11.56
CA ALA A 51 -6.22 2.54 10.50
C ALA A 51 -5.07 3.15 9.68
N ILE A 52 -3.91 2.48 9.68
CA ILE A 52 -2.78 2.82 8.83
C ILE A 52 -3.22 2.74 7.36
N SER A 53 -2.96 3.79 6.58
CA SER A 53 -3.15 3.74 5.14
C SER A 53 -2.14 2.76 4.51
N MET A 54 -2.62 1.82 3.71
CA MET A 54 -1.78 0.88 2.97
C MET A 54 -1.55 1.30 1.52
N ARG A 55 -1.83 2.56 1.17
CA ARG A 55 -1.74 3.08 -0.20
C ARG A 55 -0.61 4.06 -0.35
N THR A 56 0.19 3.86 -1.38
CA THR A 56 1.04 4.90 -1.94
C THR A 56 0.46 5.42 -3.25
N THR A 57 0.98 6.53 -3.75
CA THR A 57 0.68 7.07 -5.08
C THR A 57 1.97 7.48 -5.77
N THR A 58 1.95 7.53 -7.09
CA THR A 58 2.99 8.20 -7.86
C THR A 58 2.90 9.71 -7.66
N THR A 59 3.87 10.47 -8.16
CA THR A 59 3.82 11.94 -8.19
C THR A 59 2.64 12.49 -8.99
N ASP A 60 2.11 11.70 -9.93
CA ASP A 60 0.95 12.06 -10.74
C ASP A 60 -0.38 11.64 -10.10
N GLY A 61 -0.35 11.09 -8.88
CA GLY A 61 -1.54 10.67 -8.14
C GLY A 61 -2.10 9.31 -8.56
N ILE A 62 -1.40 8.55 -9.42
CA ILE A 62 -1.78 7.19 -9.79
C ILE A 62 -1.45 6.26 -8.62
N PRO A 63 -2.29 5.25 -8.29
CA PRO A 63 -1.97 4.27 -7.27
C PRO A 63 -0.60 3.62 -7.49
N GLY A 64 0.24 3.64 -6.46
CA GLY A 64 1.57 3.01 -6.45
C GLY A 64 1.57 1.65 -5.76
N ASP A 65 2.76 1.14 -5.47
CA ASP A 65 2.93 -0.12 -4.74
C ASP A 65 2.39 0.04 -3.31
N PRO A 66 1.64 -0.93 -2.77
CA PRO A 66 1.07 -0.82 -1.43
C PRO A 66 2.15 -0.93 -0.33
N ILE A 67 1.81 -0.45 0.87
CA ILE A 67 2.59 -0.70 2.07
C ILE A 67 2.47 -2.18 2.43
N ASN A 68 3.60 -2.89 2.54
CA ASN A 68 3.66 -4.31 2.86
C ASN A 68 4.76 -4.67 3.88
N VAL A 69 5.69 -3.77 4.18
CA VAL A 69 6.73 -3.96 5.19
C VAL A 69 6.67 -2.88 6.26
N GLY A 70 7.17 -3.20 7.45
CA GLY A 70 7.43 -2.24 8.51
C GLY A 70 8.70 -2.60 9.28
N LEU A 71 9.33 -1.60 9.89
CA LEU A 71 10.49 -1.79 10.76
C LEU A 71 10.33 -0.88 11.99
N ALA A 72 10.48 -1.47 13.18
CA ALA A 72 10.49 -0.72 14.44
C ALA A 72 11.92 -0.61 14.97
N GLY A 73 12.48 0.61 14.91
CA GLY A 73 13.85 0.90 15.30
C GLY A 73 14.25 2.33 14.96
N THR A 74 15.41 2.75 15.43
CA THR A 74 15.94 4.08 15.12
C THR A 74 16.32 4.18 13.64
N HIS A 75 16.45 5.38 13.14
CA HIS A 75 16.95 5.66 11.79
C HIS A 75 18.30 4.95 11.53
N GLN A 76 19.17 4.97 12.52
CA GLN A 76 20.48 4.34 12.46
C GLN A 76 20.38 2.81 12.41
N ASP A 77 19.45 2.21 13.15
CA ASP A 77 19.21 0.76 13.12
C ASP A 77 18.74 0.31 11.73
N VAL A 78 17.80 1.03 11.11
CA VAL A 78 17.32 0.72 9.77
C VAL A 78 18.49 0.71 8.77
N ILE A 79 19.29 1.77 8.72
CA ILE A 79 20.39 1.86 7.76
C ILE A 79 21.43 0.76 7.99
N ARG A 80 21.78 0.48 9.25
CA ARG A 80 22.72 -0.59 9.58
C ARG A 80 22.20 -1.97 9.25
N ALA A 81 20.92 -2.22 9.47
CA ALA A 81 20.28 -3.49 9.16
C ALA A 81 20.34 -3.79 7.66
N PHE A 82 19.94 -2.82 6.82
CA PHE A 82 20.02 -2.97 5.37
C PHE A 82 21.48 -3.12 4.87
N ALA A 83 22.40 -2.32 5.40
CA ALA A 83 23.81 -2.43 5.04
C ALA A 83 24.41 -3.80 5.43
N ALA A 84 24.09 -4.31 6.61
CA ALA A 84 24.52 -5.63 7.06
C ALA A 84 23.95 -6.78 6.21
N ALA A 85 22.71 -6.61 5.71
CA ALA A 85 22.09 -7.54 4.78
C ALA A 85 22.57 -7.39 3.32
N GLY A 86 23.52 -6.50 3.05
CA GLY A 86 24.10 -6.29 1.72
C GLY A 86 23.22 -5.48 0.76
N TRP A 87 22.28 -4.71 1.29
CA TRP A 87 21.52 -3.74 0.52
C TRP A 87 22.30 -2.43 0.40
N ARG A 88 22.06 -1.71 -0.66
CA ARG A 88 22.68 -0.40 -0.90
C ARG A 88 21.63 0.71 -1.00
N PRO A 89 22.00 1.97 -0.73
CA PRO A 89 21.13 3.10 -0.95
C PRO A 89 20.66 3.18 -2.41
N ALA A 90 19.37 3.37 -2.62
CA ALA A 90 18.76 3.51 -3.94
C ALA A 90 18.49 4.96 -4.35
N ASP A 91 18.77 5.94 -3.46
CA ASP A 91 18.64 7.36 -3.75
C ASP A 91 19.73 8.19 -3.04
N ALA A 92 19.87 9.45 -3.49
CA ALA A 92 20.91 10.35 -2.97
C ALA A 92 20.69 10.72 -1.49
N ILE A 93 19.47 10.72 -1.00
CA ILE A 93 19.14 11.05 0.39
C ILE A 93 19.62 9.92 1.29
N THR A 94 19.29 8.68 0.96
CA THR A 94 19.70 7.49 1.71
C THR A 94 21.22 7.31 1.65
N LEU A 95 21.85 7.56 0.51
CA LEU A 95 23.30 7.53 0.36
C LEU A 95 23.99 8.54 1.30
N LYS A 96 23.55 9.80 1.28
CA LYS A 96 24.08 10.85 2.15
C LYS A 96 23.97 10.46 3.62
N THR A 97 22.81 9.99 4.05
CA THR A 97 22.57 9.61 5.44
C THR A 97 23.41 8.39 5.85
N SER A 98 23.59 7.41 4.95
CA SER A 98 24.44 6.24 5.20
C SER A 98 25.88 6.64 5.45
N VAL A 99 26.41 7.58 4.68
CA VAL A 99 27.78 8.13 4.84
C VAL A 99 27.90 8.91 6.16
N GLU A 100 26.91 9.73 6.51
CA GLU A 100 26.92 10.55 7.74
C GLU A 100 26.98 9.68 9.01
N ILE A 101 26.39 8.50 9.01
CA ILE A 101 26.45 7.53 10.14
C ILE A 101 27.64 6.58 10.08
N GLY A 102 28.60 6.82 9.16
CA GLY A 102 29.89 6.12 9.09
C GLY A 102 29.81 4.72 8.47
N ILE A 103 28.78 4.42 7.69
CA ILE A 103 28.73 3.18 6.91
C ILE A 103 29.56 3.36 5.65
N SER A 104 30.56 2.45 5.48
CA SER A 104 31.29 2.33 4.23
C SER A 104 30.35 1.79 3.16
N VAL A 105 29.76 2.68 2.40
CA VAL A 105 29.03 2.30 1.18
C VAL A 105 30.10 2.04 0.13
N VAL A 106 30.17 0.84 -0.41
CA VAL A 106 30.87 0.61 -1.68
C VAL A 106 30.15 1.51 -2.68
N LEU A 107 30.86 2.53 -3.18
CA LEU A 107 30.33 3.55 -4.07
C LEU A 107 30.06 2.97 -5.46
N ASP A 108 29.15 2.05 -5.56
CA ASP A 108 28.33 1.91 -6.75
C ASP A 108 27.25 2.99 -6.60
N LEU A 109 27.48 4.12 -7.23
CA LEU A 109 26.49 5.20 -7.26
C LEU A 109 25.21 4.61 -7.83
N PRO A 110 24.02 5.03 -7.28
CA PRO A 110 22.75 4.72 -7.90
C PRO A 110 22.89 5.03 -9.40
N ASP A 111 22.48 4.09 -10.24
CA ASP A 111 22.55 4.32 -11.69
C ASP A 111 21.75 5.60 -11.99
N PRO A 112 22.40 6.69 -12.43
CA PRO A 112 21.71 7.94 -12.70
C PRO A 112 20.70 7.80 -13.86
N ASP A 113 20.84 6.75 -14.67
CA ASP A 113 20.00 6.49 -15.83
C ASP A 113 18.77 5.62 -15.48
N ALA A 114 18.69 5.05 -14.27
CA ALA A 114 17.55 4.27 -13.78
C ALA A 114 17.09 4.72 -12.38
N PRO A 115 16.68 5.99 -12.21
CA PRO A 115 16.23 6.45 -10.90
C PRO A 115 14.97 5.70 -10.47
N VAL A 116 14.97 5.28 -9.21
CA VAL A 116 13.80 4.70 -8.57
C VAL A 116 12.65 5.71 -8.62
N SER A 117 11.53 5.34 -9.22
CA SER A 117 10.34 6.19 -9.29
C SER A 117 9.93 6.62 -7.89
N THR A 118 9.72 7.92 -7.69
CA THR A 118 9.27 8.47 -6.41
C THR A 118 7.86 8.02 -6.11
N LEU A 119 7.63 7.44 -4.93
CA LEU A 119 6.31 7.21 -4.38
C LEU A 119 5.99 8.23 -3.30
N ILE A 120 4.71 8.53 -3.18
CA ILE A 120 4.14 9.43 -2.19
C ILE A 120 3.28 8.61 -1.22
N TYR A 121 3.56 8.76 0.06
CA TYR A 121 2.77 8.18 1.13
C TYR A 121 2.37 9.27 2.10
N GLU A 122 1.06 9.40 2.35
CA GLU A 122 0.51 10.48 3.19
C GLU A 122 1.06 11.89 2.85
N GLY A 123 1.14 12.18 1.54
CA GLY A 123 1.60 13.48 1.03
C GLY A 123 3.11 13.71 1.06
N ARG A 124 3.92 12.73 1.46
CA ARG A 124 5.38 12.83 1.56
C ARG A 124 6.10 11.82 0.67
N ARG A 125 7.26 12.20 0.15
CA ARG A 125 8.21 11.27 -0.48
C ARG A 125 8.79 10.34 0.57
N GLN A 126 9.35 9.20 0.10
CA GLN A 126 10.10 8.29 0.97
C GLN A 126 11.25 9.03 1.68
N ASP A 127 11.47 8.64 2.93
CA ASP A 127 12.59 9.13 3.74
C ASP A 127 13.88 8.32 3.46
N LEU A 128 13.73 7.01 3.16
CA LEU A 128 14.81 6.10 2.81
C LEU A 128 14.39 5.20 1.65
N ALA A 129 15.36 4.80 0.82
CA ALA A 129 15.18 3.80 -0.22
C ALA A 129 16.44 2.92 -0.33
N PHE A 130 16.21 1.61 -0.42
CA PHE A 130 17.27 0.62 -0.57
C PHE A 130 17.00 -0.30 -1.74
N GLU A 131 18.07 -0.83 -2.33
CA GLU A 131 18.01 -1.82 -3.38
C GLU A 131 19.03 -2.93 -3.14
N LYS A 132 18.73 -4.12 -3.67
CA LYS A 132 19.64 -5.26 -3.71
C LYS A 132 19.57 -5.92 -5.08
N PRO A 133 20.57 -5.74 -5.94
CA PRO A 133 20.60 -6.33 -7.27
C PRO A 133 20.62 -7.85 -7.22
N VAL A 134 20.06 -8.49 -8.25
CA VAL A 134 20.08 -9.93 -8.42
C VAL A 134 21.09 -10.31 -9.50
N GLY A 135 22.12 -11.05 -9.10
CA GLY A 135 23.16 -11.48 -10.03
C GLY A 135 23.95 -10.30 -10.61
N SER A 136 24.19 -10.33 -11.93
CA SER A 136 24.88 -9.27 -12.68
C SER A 136 23.91 -8.39 -13.51
N SER A 137 22.60 -8.55 -13.32
CA SER A 137 21.59 -7.75 -14.02
C SER A 137 21.52 -6.36 -13.40
N ALA A 138 21.53 -5.32 -14.23
CA ALA A 138 21.23 -3.96 -13.80
C ALA A 138 19.73 -3.72 -13.61
N ASP A 139 18.88 -4.55 -14.23
CA ASP A 139 17.45 -4.34 -14.36
C ASP A 139 16.65 -5.13 -13.32
N GLU A 140 17.20 -6.27 -12.81
CA GLU A 140 16.56 -7.10 -11.81
C GLU A 140 17.09 -6.76 -10.41
N ARG A 141 16.19 -6.29 -9.53
CA ARG A 141 16.57 -5.91 -8.17
C ARG A 141 15.41 -5.97 -7.20
N HIS A 142 15.72 -6.34 -5.98
CA HIS A 142 14.85 -6.11 -4.83
C HIS A 142 14.92 -4.65 -4.44
N HIS A 143 13.79 -4.09 -4.02
CA HIS A 143 13.69 -2.68 -3.80
C HIS A 143 12.71 -2.38 -2.65
N VAL A 144 13.09 -1.45 -1.77
CA VAL A 144 12.23 -1.03 -0.67
C VAL A 144 12.29 0.48 -0.46
N ARG A 145 11.15 1.10 -0.26
CA ARG A 145 11.00 2.50 0.14
C ARG A 145 10.39 2.56 1.52
N LEU A 146 10.88 3.46 2.36
CA LEU A 146 10.48 3.57 3.76
C LEU A 146 10.09 5.00 4.10
N TRP A 147 9.05 5.12 4.91
CA TRP A 147 8.54 6.38 5.48
C TRP A 147 8.53 6.28 7.00
N LEU A 148 9.11 7.26 7.67
CA LEU A 148 9.05 7.36 9.12
C LEU A 148 7.63 7.71 9.57
N LYS A 149 7.06 6.91 10.45
CA LYS A 149 5.78 7.16 11.13
C LYS A 149 6.02 7.48 12.59
N GLU A 150 5.11 8.25 13.17
CA GLU A 150 5.03 8.37 14.61
C GLU A 150 4.79 7.00 15.23
N PRO A 151 5.37 6.71 16.41
CA PRO A 151 5.19 5.44 17.08
C PRO A 151 3.71 5.13 17.30
N LEU A 152 3.31 3.89 17.03
CA LEU A 152 1.97 3.41 17.33
C LEU A 152 1.88 2.99 18.81
N ASN A 153 0.74 3.29 19.43
CA ASN A 153 0.36 2.76 20.76
C ASN A 153 1.37 2.98 21.90
N GLY A 154 2.08 4.12 21.89
CA GLY A 154 3.01 4.47 22.97
C GLY A 154 4.31 3.65 22.99
N ASP A 155 4.61 2.87 21.96
CA ASP A 155 5.96 2.31 21.78
C ASP A 155 6.94 3.47 21.60
N ALA A 156 8.02 3.46 22.39
CA ALA A 156 9.03 4.53 22.35
C ALA A 156 9.92 4.47 21.09
N ARG A 157 9.78 3.42 20.26
CA ARG A 157 10.60 3.22 19.07
C ARG A 157 9.94 3.76 17.80
N PRO A 158 10.69 4.48 16.97
CA PRO A 158 10.20 4.91 15.66
C PRO A 158 9.71 3.72 14.83
N LEU A 159 8.57 3.87 14.16
CA LEU A 159 8.04 2.91 13.20
C LEU A 159 8.29 3.43 11.79
N TRP A 160 8.86 2.59 10.96
CA TRP A 160 9.03 2.81 9.52
C TRP A 160 8.03 1.93 8.79
N LEU A 161 7.24 2.52 7.93
CA LEU A 161 6.37 1.78 7.02
C LEU A 161 6.96 1.82 5.63
N GLY A 162 6.85 0.74 4.90
CA GLY A 162 7.51 0.62 3.61
C GLY A 162 6.73 -0.16 2.58
N SER A 163 7.14 0.08 1.34
CA SER A 163 6.72 -0.66 0.16
C SER A 163 7.92 -1.40 -0.39
N ALA A 164 7.86 -2.72 -0.41
CA ALA A 164 8.85 -3.61 -0.99
C ALA A 164 8.30 -4.23 -2.27
N SER A 165 9.07 -4.17 -3.34
CA SER A 165 8.75 -4.74 -4.65
C SER A 165 10.02 -5.29 -5.32
N PHE A 166 9.82 -6.28 -6.21
CA PHE A 166 10.89 -6.84 -7.03
C PHE A 166 10.79 -6.27 -8.44
N ASP A 167 11.80 -5.53 -8.88
CA ASP A 167 11.90 -5.02 -10.25
C ASP A 167 12.41 -6.14 -11.17
N ARG A 168 11.66 -6.43 -12.24
CA ARG A 168 11.96 -7.48 -13.22
C ARG A 168 12.63 -6.96 -14.49
N GLY A 169 12.67 -5.65 -14.66
CA GLY A 169 13.21 -5.01 -15.85
C GLY A 169 12.60 -3.65 -16.09
N VAL A 170 13.10 -2.97 -17.12
CA VAL A 170 12.66 -1.64 -17.56
C VAL A 170 11.98 -1.77 -18.93
N ASP A 171 10.77 -1.23 -19.06
CA ASP A 171 10.02 -1.17 -20.32
C ASP A 171 9.01 -0.01 -20.27
N LEU A 172 8.10 0.05 -21.22
CA LEU A 172 7.06 1.08 -21.26
C LEU A 172 5.89 0.75 -20.33
N SER A 173 5.46 1.72 -19.54
CA SER A 173 4.26 1.61 -18.72
C SER A 173 3.04 1.20 -19.55
N HIS A 174 2.29 0.23 -19.07
CA HIS A 174 1.06 -0.23 -19.69
C HIS A 174 -0.04 0.84 -19.71
N ASP A 175 0.00 1.79 -18.77
CA ASP A 175 -1.05 2.79 -18.60
C ASP A 175 -0.68 4.15 -19.22
N THR A 176 0.60 4.54 -19.22
CA THR A 176 1.04 5.87 -19.65
C THR A 176 2.00 5.86 -20.84
N GLY A 177 2.62 4.72 -21.16
CA GLY A 177 3.67 4.62 -22.18
C GLY A 177 5.00 5.29 -21.78
N GLN A 178 5.16 5.73 -20.54
CA GLN A 178 6.42 6.23 -20.01
C GLN A 178 7.37 5.08 -19.69
N ILE A 179 8.68 5.31 -19.74
CA ILE A 179 9.67 4.33 -19.30
C ILE A 179 9.52 4.11 -17.79
N THR A 180 9.35 2.86 -17.37
CA THR A 180 9.16 2.48 -15.98
C THR A 180 9.75 1.11 -15.69
N HIS A 181 9.94 0.80 -14.39
CA HIS A 181 10.28 -0.55 -13.95
C HIS A 181 9.01 -1.40 -13.84
N HIS A 182 9.07 -2.62 -14.34
CA HIS A 182 8.04 -3.62 -14.17
C HIS A 182 8.29 -4.46 -12.94
N ILE A 183 7.28 -4.59 -12.08
CA ILE A 183 7.40 -5.33 -10.82
C ILE A 183 6.94 -6.78 -10.92
N GLY A 184 7.44 -7.61 -10.00
CA GLY A 184 6.91 -8.93 -9.74
C GLY A 184 5.48 -8.84 -9.15
N PRO A 185 4.57 -9.76 -9.50
CA PRO A 185 3.18 -9.67 -9.08
C PRO A 185 2.94 -10.08 -7.62
N ASP A 186 3.83 -10.84 -7.01
CA ASP A 186 3.70 -11.35 -5.64
C ASP A 186 4.43 -10.42 -4.66
N LEU A 187 3.68 -9.47 -4.10
CA LEU A 187 4.25 -8.49 -3.15
C LEU A 187 4.48 -9.08 -1.76
N ASP A 188 3.80 -10.16 -1.41
CA ASP A 188 4.02 -10.83 -0.12
C ASP A 188 5.31 -11.63 -0.14
N ALA A 189 5.64 -12.26 -1.27
CA ALA A 189 6.93 -12.93 -1.43
C ALA A 189 8.11 -11.95 -1.28
N GLU A 190 7.98 -10.73 -1.81
CA GLU A 190 9.00 -9.70 -1.67
C GLU A 190 9.09 -9.15 -0.23
N ARG A 191 7.95 -8.88 0.40
CA ARG A 191 7.88 -8.56 1.84
C ARG A 191 8.64 -9.58 2.68
N ASP A 192 8.33 -10.86 2.45
CA ASP A 192 8.92 -11.96 3.20
C ASP A 192 10.41 -12.13 2.88
N PHE A 193 10.84 -11.82 1.65
CA PHE A 193 12.26 -11.78 1.28
C PHE A 193 13.01 -10.74 2.10
N VAL A 194 12.53 -9.49 2.15
CA VAL A 194 13.15 -8.41 2.95
C VAL A 194 13.30 -8.84 4.41
N MET A 195 12.23 -9.39 5.01
CA MET A 195 12.27 -9.81 6.41
C MET A 195 13.25 -10.96 6.67
N ARG A 196 13.28 -11.96 5.78
CA ARG A 196 14.24 -13.07 5.91
C ARG A 196 15.68 -12.59 5.76
N ASP A 197 15.94 -11.67 4.84
CA ASP A 197 17.27 -11.15 4.55
C ASP A 197 17.82 -10.35 5.75
N LEU A 198 17.01 -9.46 6.32
CA LEU A 198 17.34 -8.74 7.56
C LEU A 198 17.50 -9.66 8.76
N ALA A 199 16.68 -10.71 8.87
CA ALA A 199 16.80 -11.71 9.93
C ALA A 199 18.09 -12.54 9.78
N ALA A 200 18.46 -12.94 8.57
CA ALA A 200 19.72 -13.64 8.29
C ALA A 200 20.95 -12.79 8.64
N ALA A 201 20.83 -11.46 8.52
CA ALA A 201 21.86 -10.51 8.94
C ALA A 201 21.87 -10.26 10.47
N GLY A 202 20.99 -10.92 11.24
CA GLY A 202 20.91 -10.82 12.72
C GLY A 202 20.22 -9.56 13.25
N TRP A 203 19.42 -8.88 12.43
CA TRP A 203 18.81 -7.60 12.81
C TRP A 203 17.32 -7.70 13.20
N ILE A 204 16.64 -8.83 12.96
CA ILE A 204 15.23 -9.01 13.34
C ILE A 204 15.15 -9.86 14.60
N ARG A 205 14.59 -9.30 15.69
CA ARG A 205 14.35 -9.99 16.96
C ARG A 205 13.01 -10.71 17.00
N SER A 206 11.99 -10.07 16.46
CA SER A 206 10.63 -10.60 16.38
C SER A 206 9.88 -9.89 15.28
N THR A 207 8.77 -10.46 14.84
CA THR A 207 7.89 -9.87 13.85
C THR A 207 6.45 -9.87 14.34
N TYR A 208 5.66 -8.91 13.84
CA TYR A 208 4.20 -8.90 13.98
C TYR A 208 3.56 -8.34 12.72
N GLU A 209 2.29 -8.66 12.51
CA GLU A 209 1.53 -8.17 11.35
C GLU A 209 0.68 -6.98 11.75
N ILE A 210 0.54 -6.03 10.83
CA ILE A 210 -0.45 -4.98 10.89
C ILE A 210 -1.33 -5.03 9.65
N ALA A 211 -2.63 -4.82 9.86
CA ALA A 211 -3.58 -4.61 8.78
C ALA A 211 -3.99 -3.14 8.77
N GLY A 212 -4.07 -2.55 7.59
CA GLY A 212 -4.49 -1.18 7.43
C GLY A 212 -5.71 -1.05 6.54
N SER A 213 -6.05 0.20 6.25
CA SER A 213 -7.15 0.56 5.36
C SER A 213 -6.66 0.81 3.93
N GLY A 214 -7.54 0.55 2.98
CA GLY A 214 -7.28 0.88 1.59
C GLY A 214 -6.31 -0.04 0.86
N ALA A 215 -5.89 -1.15 1.46
CA ALA A 215 -5.10 -2.16 0.78
C ALA A 215 -5.87 -2.75 -0.40
N THR A 216 -5.28 -2.67 -1.57
CA THR A 216 -5.81 -3.33 -2.76
C THR A 216 -5.14 -4.70 -2.87
N ARG A 217 -5.88 -5.77 -2.59
CA ARG A 217 -5.35 -7.14 -2.58
C ARG A 217 -4.98 -7.67 -3.96
N ASN A 218 -5.70 -7.21 -4.97
CA ASN A 218 -5.39 -7.42 -6.38
C ASN A 218 -5.50 -6.07 -7.05
N GLY A 219 -4.38 -5.51 -7.47
CA GLY A 219 -4.30 -4.15 -7.99
C GLY A 219 -3.35 -4.03 -9.15
N ARG A 220 -3.12 -2.78 -9.54
CA ARG A 220 -2.08 -2.39 -10.47
C ARG A 220 -1.22 -1.32 -9.82
N ASN A 221 0.08 -1.35 -10.06
CA ASN A 221 0.99 -0.32 -9.62
C ASN A 221 0.98 0.90 -10.55
N GLY A 222 1.81 1.90 -10.27
CA GLY A 222 1.92 3.11 -11.10
C GLY A 222 2.42 2.88 -12.53
N GLY A 223 3.03 1.74 -12.82
CA GLY A 223 3.45 1.31 -14.15
C GLY A 223 2.38 0.51 -14.90
N GLY A 224 1.24 0.22 -14.26
CA GLY A 224 0.18 -0.62 -14.80
C GLY A 224 0.38 -2.12 -14.61
N ASP A 225 1.40 -2.55 -13.84
CA ASP A 225 1.65 -3.96 -13.57
C ASP A 225 0.63 -4.52 -12.57
N PRO A 226 0.04 -5.68 -12.86
CA PRO A 226 -0.82 -6.34 -11.91
C PRO A 226 -0.04 -6.90 -10.73
N TYR A 227 -0.58 -6.79 -9.53
CA TYR A 227 -0.04 -7.41 -8.33
C TYR A 227 -1.14 -8.04 -7.47
N PHE A 228 -0.72 -8.92 -6.55
CA PHE A 228 -1.56 -9.45 -5.48
C PHE A 228 -0.81 -9.41 -4.13
N THR A 229 -1.58 -9.30 -3.03
CA THR A 229 -1.09 -9.29 -1.66
C THR A 229 -2.21 -9.73 -0.70
N ASP A 230 -1.85 -10.18 0.50
CA ASP A 230 -2.79 -10.47 1.59
C ASP A 230 -3.35 -9.17 2.24
N GLY A 231 -2.79 -8.02 1.89
CA GLY A 231 -3.19 -6.69 2.37
C GLY A 231 -2.65 -6.34 3.76
N LYS A 232 -1.62 -7.04 4.22
CA LYS A 232 -0.96 -6.77 5.50
C LYS A 232 0.46 -6.30 5.30
N ALA A 233 0.99 -5.57 6.27
CA ALA A 233 2.42 -5.33 6.41
C ALA A 233 3.01 -6.20 7.53
N LEU A 234 4.16 -6.81 7.25
CA LEU A 234 4.96 -7.52 8.27
C LEU A 234 5.95 -6.52 8.87
N VAL A 235 5.91 -6.36 10.19
CA VAL A 235 6.77 -5.43 10.92
C VAL A 235 7.87 -6.22 11.64
N GLY A 236 9.13 -5.89 11.34
CA GLY A 236 10.31 -6.40 12.02
C GLY A 236 10.75 -5.48 13.16
N MET A 237 10.93 -6.05 14.36
CA MET A 237 11.51 -5.35 15.50
C MET A 237 13.04 -5.39 15.36
N LEU A 238 13.65 -4.24 15.07
CA LEU A 238 15.10 -4.14 14.88
C LEU A 238 15.86 -4.20 16.21
N GLY A 239 17.02 -4.84 16.17
CA GLY A 239 18.00 -4.89 17.26
C GLY A 239 18.99 -6.01 17.04
N THR A 240 20.24 -5.78 17.42
CA THR A 240 21.27 -6.84 17.48
C THR A 240 21.09 -7.64 18.76
N GLU A 241 21.45 -8.92 18.75
CA GLU A 241 21.70 -9.65 20.00
C GLU A 241 22.90 -8.98 20.68
N GLY A 242 22.69 -8.50 21.90
CA GLY A 242 23.68 -7.83 22.71
C GLY A 242 24.69 -8.80 23.30
#